data_72d247625486c4ae00b8f6ccf5444f15
#
_entry.id   72d247625486c4ae00b8f6ccf5444f15
#
_cell.length_a   1.000
_cell.length_b   1.000
_cell.length_c   1.000
_cell.angle_alpha   90.00
_cell.angle_beta   90.00
_cell.angle_gamma   90.00
#
_symmetry.space_group_name_H-M   'P 1'
#
loop_
_entity.id
_entity.type
_entity.pdbx_description
1 polymer ?
#
loop_
_entity_poly.entity_id
_entity_poly.type
_entity_poly.pdbx_seq_one_letter_code
_entity_poly.pdbx_strand_id
1 'polypeptide(L)'
;LEMLPKIKMCSENYPIKDINYLYAPKLADFQKESLSVLNISESMTINSEKYRHIEADELLAVVHPSYHKGYILEQFKFQPTWVIKWLRNTYLPYAKNFKAHKKVFLDRTDSLNTHCQFQNEKEISDYLIKENGFVKYQLTKLSFFEKIFLFNNAEIIFGAHSSGFMNLVFCKPHTKVIEVKPVFHTNAVSKRISEINDLNYQLIETKAVEENKKNSGDIFLPLNELIKNIKNFI
;
A
#
# COMPACT_ATOMS: atom_id res chain seq x y z
N LEU A 1 0.67 6.64 2.95
CA LEU A 1 1.69 6.71 4.02
C LEU A 1 2.40 8.06 4.13
N GLU A 2 2.42 8.86 3.08
CA GLU A 2 3.18 10.13 3.09
C GLU A 2 2.30 11.34 3.45
N MET A 3 1.16 11.51 2.79
CA MET A 3 0.31 12.68 2.95
C MET A 3 -0.45 12.68 4.30
N LEU A 4 -1.13 11.59 4.63
CA LEU A 4 -1.97 11.52 5.81
C LEU A 4 -1.21 11.77 7.12
N PRO A 5 0.00 11.24 7.34
CA PRO A 5 0.80 11.56 8.53
C PRO A 5 1.18 13.03 8.63
N LYS A 6 1.39 13.73 7.50
CA LYS A 6 1.66 15.17 7.52
C LYS A 6 0.45 15.96 8.00
N ILE A 7 -0.76 15.55 7.58
CA ILE A 7 -2.01 16.15 8.07
C ILE A 7 -2.12 15.94 9.59
N LYS A 8 -1.81 14.75 10.09
CA LYS A 8 -1.79 14.47 11.53
C LYS A 8 -0.81 15.37 12.27
N MET A 9 0.43 15.49 11.78
CA MET A 9 1.45 16.36 12.37
C MET A 9 1.03 17.83 12.35
N CYS A 10 0.44 18.29 11.25
CA CYS A 10 -0.11 19.64 11.15
C CYS A 10 -1.20 19.86 12.21
N SER A 11 -2.11 18.90 12.36
CA SER A 11 -3.26 19.00 13.26
C SER A 11 -2.91 19.05 14.75
N GLU A 12 -1.66 18.77 15.13
CA GLU A 12 -1.19 18.89 16.52
C GLU A 12 -1.05 20.34 16.96
N ASN A 13 -0.75 21.24 16.02
CA ASN A 13 -0.58 22.66 16.28
C ASN A 13 -1.68 23.53 15.65
N TYR A 14 -2.28 23.05 14.57
CA TYR A 14 -3.30 23.75 13.80
C TYR A 14 -4.51 22.84 13.59
N PRO A 15 -5.61 23.01 14.32
CA PRO A 15 -6.81 22.19 14.17
C PRO A 15 -7.27 22.16 12.72
N ILE A 16 -7.63 20.99 12.20
CA ILE A 16 -8.05 20.81 10.79
C ILE A 16 -9.20 21.75 10.42
N LYS A 17 -10.11 22.02 11.35
CA LYS A 17 -11.24 22.94 11.17
C LYS A 17 -10.83 24.39 10.85
N ASP A 18 -9.60 24.77 11.24
CA ASP A 18 -9.05 26.11 11.02
C ASP A 18 -8.22 26.19 9.72
N ILE A 19 -8.02 25.06 9.04
CA ILE A 19 -7.34 24.98 7.74
C ILE A 19 -8.37 25.16 6.62
N ASN A 20 -8.24 26.23 5.84
CA ASN A 20 -9.17 26.51 4.76
C ASN A 20 -9.02 25.53 3.60
N TYR A 21 -7.78 25.25 3.18
CA TYR A 21 -7.52 24.44 1.98
C TYR A 21 -6.31 23.52 2.13
N LEU A 22 -6.42 22.34 1.51
CA LEU A 22 -5.33 21.43 1.24
C LEU A 22 -4.88 21.59 -0.22
N TYR A 23 -3.67 22.04 -0.44
CA TYR A 23 -3.08 22.14 -1.78
C TYR A 23 -2.41 20.83 -2.16
N ALA A 24 -3.00 20.10 -3.10
CA ALA A 24 -2.57 18.76 -3.49
C ALA A 24 -2.80 18.49 -4.98
N PRO A 25 -2.10 17.52 -5.60
CA PRO A 25 -2.44 17.09 -6.96
C PRO A 25 -3.86 16.53 -7.03
N LYS A 26 -4.35 16.26 -8.25
CA LYS A 26 -5.66 15.62 -8.42
C LYS A 26 -5.77 14.35 -7.58
N LEU A 27 -6.74 14.31 -6.70
CA LEU A 27 -6.96 13.21 -5.79
C LEU A 27 -7.71 12.06 -6.47
N ALA A 28 -7.22 10.83 -6.27
CA ALA A 28 -7.94 9.62 -6.59
C ALA A 28 -9.04 9.35 -5.55
N ASP A 29 -10.04 8.54 -5.89
CA ASP A 29 -11.21 8.30 -5.03
C ASP A 29 -10.83 7.76 -3.65
N PHE A 30 -9.90 6.81 -3.56
CA PHE A 30 -9.43 6.30 -2.27
C PHE A 30 -8.74 7.37 -1.40
N GLN A 31 -8.14 8.39 -2.02
CA GLN A 31 -7.55 9.53 -1.29
C GLN A 31 -8.65 10.45 -0.76
N LYS A 32 -9.67 10.73 -1.57
CA LYS A 32 -10.85 11.50 -1.13
C LYS A 32 -11.56 10.80 0.02
N GLU A 33 -11.80 9.48 -0.10
CA GLU A 33 -12.36 8.66 0.97
C GLU A 33 -11.52 8.71 2.25
N SER A 34 -10.19 8.62 2.14
CA SER A 34 -9.32 8.70 3.32
C SER A 34 -9.32 10.09 3.96
N LEU A 35 -9.41 11.16 3.19
CA LEU A 35 -9.49 12.52 3.69
C LEU A 35 -10.84 12.83 4.36
N SER A 36 -11.94 12.26 3.86
CA SER A 36 -13.27 12.45 4.46
C SER A 36 -13.35 11.99 5.91
N VAL A 37 -12.63 10.93 6.27
CA VAL A 37 -12.51 10.45 7.65
C VAL A 37 -11.84 11.50 8.56
N LEU A 38 -10.99 12.33 8.01
CA LEU A 38 -10.33 13.45 8.71
C LEU A 38 -11.14 14.75 8.64
N ASN A 39 -12.39 14.71 8.18
CA ASN A 39 -13.26 15.86 7.94
C ASN A 39 -12.70 16.87 6.90
N ILE A 40 -11.89 16.39 5.97
CA ILE A 40 -11.40 17.16 4.83
C ILE A 40 -12.23 16.79 3.61
N SER A 41 -13.13 17.67 3.21
CA SER A 41 -14.01 17.50 2.05
C SER A 41 -13.28 17.84 0.73
N GLU A 42 -13.85 17.43 -0.39
CA GLU A 42 -13.31 17.78 -1.71
C GLU A 42 -13.31 19.31 -1.96
N SER A 43 -14.29 20.03 -1.41
CA SER A 43 -14.34 21.49 -1.49
C SER A 43 -13.20 22.20 -0.74
N MET A 44 -12.57 21.53 0.20
CA MET A 44 -11.37 22.01 0.90
C MET A 44 -10.07 21.69 0.17
N THR A 45 -10.12 21.16 -1.06
CA THR A 45 -8.91 20.80 -1.80
C THR A 45 -8.71 21.70 -3.02
N ILE A 46 -7.49 22.20 -3.18
CA ILE A 46 -7.07 22.94 -4.36
C ILE A 46 -6.16 22.04 -5.19
N ASN A 47 -6.56 21.78 -6.44
CA ASN A 47 -5.78 20.95 -7.36
C ASN A 47 -4.54 21.71 -7.85
N SER A 48 -3.35 21.31 -7.41
CA SER A 48 -2.07 21.92 -7.76
C SER A 48 -1.66 21.75 -9.23
N GLU A 49 -2.23 20.78 -9.94
CA GLU A 49 -1.99 20.59 -11.38
C GLU A 49 -2.75 21.62 -12.22
N LYS A 50 -3.93 22.03 -11.71
CA LYS A 50 -4.77 23.06 -12.34
C LYS A 50 -4.34 24.48 -11.94
N TYR A 51 -4.06 24.68 -10.65
CA TYR A 51 -3.67 25.97 -10.07
C TYR A 51 -2.22 25.89 -9.60
N ARG A 52 -1.29 26.13 -10.52
CA ARG A 52 0.17 26.00 -10.25
C ARG A 52 0.74 27.07 -9.34
N HIS A 53 0.08 28.22 -9.31
CA HIS A 53 0.45 29.36 -8.48
C HIS A 53 -0.79 29.76 -7.66
N ILE A 54 -0.62 29.84 -6.37
CA ILE A 54 -1.64 30.34 -5.44
C ILE A 54 -1.00 31.34 -4.50
N GLU A 55 -1.78 32.29 -4.04
CA GLU A 55 -1.41 33.21 -2.97
C GLU A 55 -2.24 32.87 -1.74
N ALA A 56 -1.63 32.90 -0.57
CA ALA A 56 -2.28 32.63 0.70
C ALA A 56 -1.69 33.53 1.79
N ASP A 57 -2.50 33.97 2.72
CA ASP A 57 -2.03 34.78 3.86
C ASP A 57 -1.11 33.95 4.78
N GLU A 58 -1.40 32.66 4.90
CA GLU A 58 -0.58 31.73 5.67
C GLU A 58 -0.40 30.39 4.91
N LEU A 59 0.82 29.88 4.89
CA LEU A 59 1.16 28.61 4.30
C LEU A 59 1.74 27.66 5.35
N LEU A 60 1.05 26.55 5.61
CA LEU A 60 1.52 25.49 6.47
C LEU A 60 2.24 24.41 5.64
N ALA A 61 3.52 24.24 5.87
CA ALA A 61 4.34 23.20 5.24
C ALA A 61 4.89 22.25 6.30
N VAL A 62 4.65 20.97 6.11
CA VAL A 62 5.05 19.93 7.07
C VAL A 62 6.13 19.05 6.47
N VAL A 63 7.23 18.84 7.20
CA VAL A 63 8.29 17.91 6.81
C VAL A 63 7.80 16.47 6.79
N HIS A 64 8.48 15.62 6.04
CA HIS A 64 8.12 14.19 5.98
C HIS A 64 8.37 13.53 7.35
N PRO A 65 7.43 12.71 7.87
CA PRO A 65 7.54 12.12 9.21
C PRO A 65 8.72 11.16 9.37
N SER A 66 9.21 10.61 8.28
CA SER A 66 10.39 9.73 8.22
C SER A 66 11.53 10.38 7.45
N TYR A 67 11.66 11.73 7.53
CA TYR A 67 12.75 12.42 6.85
C TYR A 67 14.09 11.84 7.26
N HIS A 68 14.82 11.34 6.29
CA HIS A 68 16.18 10.85 6.44
C HIS A 68 17.05 11.48 5.33
N LYS A 69 18.25 11.91 5.69
CA LYS A 69 19.19 12.46 4.72
C LYS A 69 19.63 11.36 3.76
N GLY A 70 19.13 11.37 2.52
CA GLY A 70 19.46 10.35 1.53
C GLY A 70 18.39 10.15 0.46
N TYR A 71 18.44 9.01 -0.20
CA TYR A 71 17.52 8.67 -1.27
C TYR A 71 16.10 8.37 -0.74
N ILE A 72 15.09 8.93 -1.39
CA ILE A 72 13.69 8.89 -0.89
C ILE A 72 13.17 7.47 -0.60
N LEU A 73 13.56 6.46 -1.39
CA LEU A 73 13.13 5.08 -1.17
C LEU A 73 13.73 4.46 0.10
N GLU A 74 14.84 4.97 0.61
CA GLU A 74 15.41 4.51 1.88
C GLU A 74 14.63 5.00 3.09
N GLN A 75 13.91 6.11 2.95
CA GLN A 75 13.08 6.66 4.03
C GLN A 75 12.00 5.66 4.48
N PHE A 76 11.52 4.81 3.58
CA PHE A 76 10.51 3.80 3.92
C PHE A 76 11.03 2.72 4.88
N LYS A 77 12.35 2.47 4.94
CA LYS A 77 12.97 1.59 5.93
C LYS A 77 12.80 2.12 7.36
N PHE A 78 12.70 3.45 7.48
CA PHE A 78 12.62 4.16 8.75
C PHE A 78 11.21 4.65 9.08
N GLN A 79 10.19 4.11 8.41
CA GLN A 79 8.81 4.50 8.68
C GLN A 79 8.52 4.42 10.18
N PRO A 80 8.14 5.54 10.85
CA PRO A 80 7.92 5.55 12.28
C PRO A 80 6.76 4.67 12.70
N THR A 81 6.92 3.98 13.82
CA THR A 81 5.86 3.09 14.36
C THR A 81 4.55 3.83 14.61
N TRP A 82 4.61 5.10 15.06
CA TRP A 82 3.43 5.90 15.33
C TRP A 82 2.58 6.14 14.07
N VAL A 83 3.20 6.28 12.90
CA VAL A 83 2.49 6.46 11.63
C VAL A 83 1.60 5.26 11.34
N ILE A 84 2.16 4.06 11.42
CA ILE A 84 1.43 2.81 11.14
C ILE A 84 0.31 2.60 12.15
N LYS A 85 0.59 2.79 13.44
CA LYS A 85 -0.40 2.67 14.51
C LYS A 85 -1.51 3.72 14.39
N TRP A 86 -1.15 4.96 14.09
CA TRP A 86 -2.14 6.03 13.91
C TRP A 86 -3.05 5.74 12.71
N LEU A 87 -2.50 5.39 11.54
CA LEU A 87 -3.29 5.04 10.37
C LEU A 87 -4.26 3.88 10.69
N ARG A 88 -3.76 2.83 11.32
CA ARG A 88 -4.60 1.70 11.72
C ARG A 88 -5.74 2.14 12.65
N ASN A 89 -5.44 2.85 13.72
CA ASN A 89 -6.42 3.26 14.71
C ASN A 89 -7.45 4.24 14.14
N THR A 90 -7.04 5.13 13.24
CA THR A 90 -7.90 6.13 12.63
C THR A 90 -8.88 5.49 11.62
N TYR A 91 -8.41 4.57 10.80
CA TYR A 91 -9.19 4.11 9.64
C TYR A 91 -9.86 2.75 9.84
N LEU A 92 -9.34 1.89 10.71
CA LEU A 92 -9.92 0.56 10.92
C LEU A 92 -11.40 0.59 11.35
N PRO A 93 -11.88 1.54 12.17
CA PRO A 93 -13.31 1.64 12.52
C PRO A 93 -14.25 1.87 11.34
N TYR A 94 -13.72 2.36 10.22
CA TYR A 94 -14.49 2.63 9.00
C TYR A 94 -14.47 1.47 7.99
N ALA A 95 -13.93 0.32 8.38
CA ALA A 95 -13.91 -0.86 7.52
C ALA A 95 -15.33 -1.23 7.08
N LYS A 96 -15.56 -1.23 5.76
CA LYS A 96 -16.87 -1.57 5.19
C LYS A 96 -16.95 -3.06 4.90
N ASN A 97 -17.88 -3.74 5.56
CA ASN A 97 -18.09 -5.17 5.37
C ASN A 97 -18.50 -5.50 3.93
N PHE A 98 -17.87 -6.52 3.38
CA PHE A 98 -18.24 -7.14 2.10
C PHE A 98 -17.80 -8.60 2.12
N LYS A 99 -18.16 -9.38 1.08
CA LYS A 99 -17.75 -10.78 0.96
C LYS A 99 -16.25 -10.86 0.65
N ALA A 100 -15.39 -10.81 1.69
CA ALA A 100 -13.97 -10.99 1.60
C ALA A 100 -13.55 -12.44 1.90
N HIS A 101 -12.44 -12.86 1.31
CA HIS A 101 -11.87 -14.20 1.50
C HIS A 101 -10.59 -14.12 2.34
N LYS A 102 -10.24 -15.24 2.98
CA LYS A 102 -9.08 -15.33 3.89
C LYS A 102 -7.75 -15.40 3.17
N LYS A 103 -7.73 -16.04 1.99
CA LYS A 103 -6.53 -16.18 1.15
C LYS A 103 -6.64 -15.23 -0.03
N VAL A 104 -5.80 -14.21 -0.02
CA VAL A 104 -5.88 -13.06 -0.94
C VAL A 104 -4.71 -13.09 -1.92
N PHE A 105 -5.01 -13.12 -3.22
CA PHE A 105 -4.04 -12.87 -4.27
C PHE A 105 -4.25 -11.43 -4.81
N LEU A 106 -3.24 -10.59 -4.65
CA LEU A 106 -3.26 -9.22 -5.15
C LEU A 106 -2.96 -9.20 -6.64
N ASP A 107 -4.00 -8.99 -7.45
CA ASP A 107 -3.91 -8.86 -8.89
C ASP A 107 -3.44 -7.46 -9.30
N ARG A 108 -2.52 -7.40 -10.24
CA ARG A 108 -1.97 -6.17 -10.78
C ARG A 108 -2.28 -5.95 -12.27
N THR A 109 -3.09 -6.78 -12.87
CA THR A 109 -3.44 -6.67 -14.31
C THR A 109 -4.20 -5.39 -14.65
N ASP A 110 -4.75 -4.70 -13.62
CA ASP A 110 -5.42 -3.40 -13.72
C ASP A 110 -4.49 -2.20 -13.44
N SER A 111 -3.20 -2.44 -13.20
CA SER A 111 -2.25 -1.38 -12.87
C SER A 111 -1.89 -0.56 -14.11
N LEU A 112 -1.99 0.77 -14.00
CA LEU A 112 -1.54 1.70 -15.03
C LEU A 112 -0.01 1.70 -15.16
N ASN A 113 0.70 1.39 -14.08
CA ASN A 113 2.16 1.29 -14.05
C ASN A 113 2.58 -0.16 -14.26
N THR A 114 3.08 -0.47 -15.44
CA THR A 114 3.56 -1.80 -15.81
C THR A 114 4.96 -2.06 -15.26
N HIS A 115 5.08 -2.39 -13.98
CA HIS A 115 6.32 -2.86 -13.38
C HIS A 115 6.02 -3.93 -12.34
N CYS A 116 6.93 -4.88 -12.16
CA CYS A 116 6.80 -6.01 -11.25
C CYS A 116 5.51 -6.83 -11.49
N GLN A 117 5.07 -7.01 -12.75
CA GLN A 117 3.98 -7.92 -13.09
C GLN A 117 4.53 -9.34 -13.30
N PHE A 118 3.73 -10.35 -12.98
CA PHE A 118 4.08 -11.72 -13.28
C PHE A 118 3.89 -11.99 -14.79
N GLN A 119 4.96 -12.38 -15.50
CA GLN A 119 4.83 -12.80 -16.88
C GLN A 119 4.09 -14.15 -17.01
N ASN A 120 4.27 -15.03 -16.05
CA ASN A 120 3.54 -16.28 -15.95
C ASN A 120 2.33 -16.21 -15.01
N GLU A 121 1.64 -15.08 -14.97
CA GLU A 121 0.54 -14.79 -14.05
C GLU A 121 -0.57 -15.84 -14.12
N LYS A 122 -0.87 -16.35 -15.31
CA LYS A 122 -1.90 -17.40 -15.49
C LYS A 122 -1.54 -18.69 -14.75
N GLU A 123 -0.30 -19.15 -14.86
CA GLU A 123 0.19 -20.35 -14.18
C GLU A 123 0.14 -20.19 -12.66
N ILE A 124 0.62 -19.05 -12.15
CA ILE A 124 0.57 -18.69 -10.73
C ILE A 124 -0.88 -18.64 -10.24
N SER A 125 -1.75 -17.96 -10.98
CA SER A 125 -3.16 -17.80 -10.66
C SER A 125 -3.90 -19.14 -10.63
N ASP A 126 -3.67 -20.00 -11.63
CA ASP A 126 -4.28 -21.34 -11.69
C ASP A 126 -3.90 -22.17 -10.46
N TYR A 127 -2.63 -22.20 -10.07
CA TYR A 127 -2.16 -22.92 -8.91
C TYR A 127 -2.74 -22.34 -7.59
N LEU A 128 -2.69 -21.03 -7.42
CA LEU A 128 -3.17 -20.38 -6.21
C LEU A 128 -4.68 -20.54 -6.02
N ILE A 129 -5.46 -20.35 -7.08
CA ILE A 129 -6.92 -20.35 -7.01
C ILE A 129 -7.46 -21.78 -6.95
N LYS A 130 -7.05 -22.64 -7.91
CA LYS A 130 -7.66 -23.96 -8.06
C LYS A 130 -7.18 -24.97 -7.01
N GLU A 131 -5.90 -24.89 -6.64
CA GLU A 131 -5.30 -25.88 -5.73
C GLU A 131 -5.21 -25.39 -4.28
N ASN A 132 -5.15 -24.07 -4.06
CA ASN A 132 -4.91 -23.50 -2.73
C ASN A 132 -6.02 -22.60 -2.21
N GLY A 133 -7.09 -22.38 -2.98
CA GLY A 133 -8.27 -21.63 -2.55
C GLY A 133 -8.05 -20.12 -2.34
N PHE A 134 -7.06 -19.55 -3.03
CA PHE A 134 -6.91 -18.10 -3.06
C PHE A 134 -8.01 -17.45 -3.90
N VAL A 135 -8.34 -16.22 -3.55
CA VAL A 135 -9.21 -15.38 -4.37
C VAL A 135 -8.44 -14.15 -4.82
N LYS A 136 -8.55 -13.87 -6.10
CA LYS A 136 -7.88 -12.78 -6.80
C LYS A 136 -8.62 -11.47 -6.61
N TYR A 137 -7.91 -10.41 -6.22
CA TYR A 137 -8.47 -9.10 -5.99
C TYR A 137 -7.72 -8.01 -6.75
N GLN A 138 -8.44 -7.27 -7.59
CA GLN A 138 -8.00 -6.00 -8.17
C GLN A 138 -8.36 -4.87 -7.21
N LEU A 139 -7.37 -4.28 -6.58
CA LEU A 139 -7.62 -3.28 -5.55
C LEU A 139 -8.23 -1.98 -6.09
N THR A 140 -8.10 -1.70 -7.39
CA THR A 140 -8.74 -0.53 -8.03
C THR A 140 -10.26 -0.64 -8.04
N LYS A 141 -10.82 -1.85 -7.98
CA LYS A 141 -12.26 -2.11 -7.94
C LYS A 141 -12.90 -2.01 -6.56
N LEU A 142 -12.08 -1.83 -5.54
CA LEU A 142 -12.52 -1.73 -4.15
C LEU A 142 -12.43 -0.28 -3.66
N SER A 143 -13.42 0.18 -2.90
CA SER A 143 -13.34 1.41 -2.13
C SER A 143 -12.22 1.33 -1.09
N PHE A 144 -11.80 2.46 -0.55
CA PHE A 144 -10.80 2.47 0.52
C PHE A 144 -11.25 1.66 1.74
N PHE A 145 -12.52 1.77 2.11
CA PHE A 145 -13.10 1.09 3.27
C PHE A 145 -13.24 -0.42 3.07
N GLU A 146 -13.50 -0.88 1.86
CA GLU A 146 -13.47 -2.31 1.49
C GLU A 146 -12.06 -2.88 1.52
N LYS A 147 -11.05 -2.11 1.08
CA LYS A 147 -9.64 -2.51 1.22
C LYS A 147 -9.25 -2.70 2.69
N ILE A 148 -9.66 -1.78 3.57
CA ILE A 148 -9.42 -1.93 5.02
C ILE A 148 -10.03 -3.25 5.52
N PHE A 149 -11.27 -3.54 5.16
CA PHE A 149 -11.95 -4.78 5.55
C PHE A 149 -11.24 -6.02 5.01
N LEU A 150 -10.89 -6.02 3.71
CA LEU A 150 -10.17 -7.12 3.06
C LEU A 150 -8.88 -7.47 3.81
N PHE A 151 -8.03 -6.48 4.01
CA PHE A 151 -6.73 -6.70 4.66
C PHE A 151 -6.85 -7.05 6.14
N ASN A 152 -7.83 -6.49 6.85
CA ASN A 152 -8.08 -6.85 8.25
C ASN A 152 -8.61 -8.28 8.45
N ASN A 153 -9.24 -8.87 7.43
CA ASN A 153 -9.79 -10.22 7.51
C ASN A 153 -8.96 -11.28 6.77
N ALA A 154 -7.94 -10.86 6.03
CA ALA A 154 -7.04 -11.80 5.38
C ALA A 154 -6.20 -12.59 6.39
N GLU A 155 -6.00 -13.87 6.12
CA GLU A 155 -5.08 -14.75 6.84
C GLU A 155 -3.77 -14.91 6.07
N ILE A 156 -3.86 -14.92 4.73
CA ILE A 156 -2.71 -15.01 3.84
C ILE A 156 -2.89 -14.00 2.70
N ILE A 157 -1.85 -13.22 2.44
CA ILE A 157 -1.78 -12.28 1.31
C ILE A 157 -0.57 -12.64 0.46
N PHE A 158 -0.80 -12.84 -0.82
CA PHE A 158 0.24 -13.10 -1.83
C PHE A 158 0.15 -12.06 -2.95
N GLY A 159 1.29 -11.66 -3.49
CA GLY A 159 1.32 -10.81 -4.69
C GLY A 159 2.69 -10.31 -5.09
N ALA A 160 2.77 -9.76 -6.28
CA ALA A 160 3.93 -9.02 -6.74
C ALA A 160 4.00 -7.65 -6.07
N HIS A 161 5.21 -7.16 -5.82
CA HIS A 161 5.46 -5.86 -5.19
C HIS A 161 4.62 -4.74 -5.80
N SER A 162 3.92 -4.00 -4.97
CA SER A 162 3.04 -2.90 -5.39
C SER A 162 2.71 -1.97 -4.23
N SER A 163 2.19 -0.79 -4.56
CA SER A 163 1.58 0.12 -3.58
C SER A 163 0.38 -0.51 -2.85
N GLY A 164 -0.22 -1.56 -3.39
CA GLY A 164 -1.28 -2.33 -2.73
C GLY A 164 -0.86 -2.89 -1.37
N PHE A 165 0.41 -3.25 -1.20
CA PHE A 165 0.96 -3.72 0.08
C PHE A 165 0.98 -2.65 1.19
N MET A 166 0.77 -1.37 0.86
CA MET A 166 0.59 -0.34 1.90
C MET A 166 -0.63 -0.61 2.80
N ASN A 167 -1.62 -1.35 2.30
CA ASN A 167 -2.78 -1.76 3.09
C ASN A 167 -2.48 -2.82 4.17
N LEU A 168 -1.26 -3.38 4.20
CA LEU A 168 -0.79 -4.22 5.32
C LEU A 168 -0.88 -3.51 6.69
N VAL A 169 -0.97 -2.19 6.69
CA VAL A 169 -1.30 -1.38 7.88
C VAL A 169 -2.55 -1.90 8.59
N PHE A 170 -3.51 -2.46 7.86
CA PHE A 170 -4.80 -2.92 8.40
C PHE A 170 -4.82 -4.40 8.78
N CYS A 171 -3.80 -5.18 8.45
CA CYS A 171 -3.73 -6.60 8.77
C CYS A 171 -3.70 -6.86 10.28
N LYS A 172 -4.29 -7.95 10.71
CA LYS A 172 -4.16 -8.46 12.09
C LYS A 172 -2.75 -9.01 12.30
N PRO A 173 -2.25 -9.01 13.55
CA PRO A 173 -1.02 -9.74 13.88
C PRO A 173 -1.06 -11.19 13.36
N HIS A 174 0.11 -11.68 12.99
CA HIS A 174 0.33 -13.04 12.46
C HIS A 174 -0.30 -13.31 11.07
N THR A 175 -0.93 -12.33 10.41
CA THR A 175 -1.30 -12.45 9.00
C THR A 175 -0.06 -12.82 8.19
N LYS A 176 -0.16 -13.87 7.38
CA LYS A 176 0.92 -14.34 6.52
C LYS A 176 0.99 -13.48 5.26
N VAL A 177 2.18 -13.00 4.92
CA VAL A 177 2.39 -12.11 3.76
C VAL A 177 3.53 -12.64 2.92
N ILE A 178 3.26 -12.90 1.65
CA ILE A 178 4.25 -13.32 0.67
C ILE A 178 4.32 -12.25 -0.42
N GLU A 179 5.41 -11.51 -0.43
CA GLU A 179 5.69 -10.51 -1.44
C GLU A 179 6.75 -11.01 -2.42
N VAL A 180 6.50 -10.89 -3.71
CA VAL A 180 7.46 -11.24 -4.76
C VAL A 180 7.96 -9.97 -5.43
N LYS A 181 9.27 -9.80 -5.57
CA LYS A 181 9.86 -8.63 -6.22
C LYS A 181 11.19 -8.94 -6.91
N PRO A 182 11.64 -8.08 -7.84
CA PRO A 182 12.98 -8.19 -8.43
C PRO A 182 14.09 -8.06 -7.37
N VAL A 183 15.17 -8.85 -7.52
CA VAL A 183 16.32 -8.92 -6.58
C VAL A 183 16.88 -7.54 -6.21
N PHE A 184 16.93 -6.60 -7.15
CA PHE A 184 17.49 -5.27 -6.91
C PHE A 184 16.46 -4.20 -6.49
N HIS A 185 15.24 -4.62 -6.17
CA HIS A 185 14.21 -3.69 -5.73
C HIS A 185 14.39 -3.31 -4.26
N THR A 186 14.84 -2.08 -4.00
CA THR A 186 15.27 -1.64 -2.67
C THR A 186 14.15 -1.24 -1.72
N ASN A 187 12.92 -1.07 -2.20
CA ASN A 187 11.80 -0.66 -1.34
C ASN A 187 11.48 -1.73 -0.28
N ALA A 188 11.60 -1.37 0.98
CA ALA A 188 11.39 -2.25 2.13
C ALA A 188 10.15 -1.89 2.97
N VAL A 189 9.25 -1.06 2.44
CA VAL A 189 8.09 -0.55 3.19
C VAL A 189 7.15 -1.67 3.65
N SER A 190 6.89 -2.68 2.80
CA SER A 190 6.03 -3.83 3.17
C SER A 190 6.63 -4.61 4.34
N LYS A 191 7.94 -4.85 4.29
CA LYS A 191 8.68 -5.48 5.39
C LYS A 191 8.56 -4.66 6.67
N ARG A 192 8.78 -3.33 6.59
CA ARG A 192 8.71 -2.45 7.75
C ARG A 192 7.31 -2.40 8.37
N ILE A 193 6.25 -2.34 7.57
CA ILE A 193 4.87 -2.41 8.06
C ILE A 193 4.63 -3.76 8.75
N SER A 194 5.12 -4.84 8.15
CA SER A 194 4.98 -6.19 8.70
C SER A 194 5.66 -6.33 10.06
N GLU A 195 6.86 -5.80 10.23
CA GLU A 195 7.57 -5.76 11.51
C GLU A 195 6.78 -4.99 12.58
N ILE A 196 6.19 -3.83 12.23
CA ILE A 196 5.44 -3.00 13.17
C ILE A 196 4.11 -3.65 13.59
N ASN A 197 3.46 -4.37 12.67
CA ASN A 197 2.15 -5.00 12.89
C ASN A 197 2.25 -6.49 13.29
N ASP A 198 3.46 -7.01 13.52
CA ASP A 198 3.69 -8.41 13.88
C ASP A 198 3.10 -9.38 12.85
N LEU A 199 3.39 -9.14 11.56
CA LEU A 199 2.96 -10.01 10.46
C LEU A 199 4.05 -11.05 10.15
N ASN A 200 3.65 -12.23 9.72
CA ASN A 200 4.56 -13.27 9.23
C ASN A 200 4.93 -12.95 7.77
N TYR A 201 5.98 -12.18 7.58
CA TYR A 201 6.39 -11.67 6.26
C TYR A 201 7.46 -12.55 5.64
N GLN A 202 7.22 -12.97 4.40
CA GLN A 202 8.19 -13.66 3.54
C GLN A 202 8.40 -12.87 2.24
N LEU A 203 9.65 -12.67 1.88
CA LEU A 203 10.05 -12.11 0.60
C LEU A 203 10.54 -13.23 -0.32
N ILE A 204 10.02 -13.26 -1.54
CA ILE A 204 10.57 -14.05 -2.64
C ILE A 204 11.22 -13.07 -3.62
N GLU A 205 12.52 -13.19 -3.81
CA GLU A 205 13.26 -12.41 -4.79
C GLU A 205 13.46 -13.22 -6.06
N THR A 206 13.11 -12.63 -7.20
CA THR A 206 13.31 -13.26 -8.51
C THR A 206 13.96 -12.26 -9.47
N LYS A 207 14.57 -12.76 -10.55
CA LYS A 207 15.16 -11.87 -11.56
C LYS A 207 14.07 -11.12 -12.32
N ALA A 208 14.32 -9.85 -12.62
CA ALA A 208 13.53 -9.16 -13.62
C ALA A 208 13.76 -9.81 -14.98
N VAL A 209 12.69 -9.95 -15.75
CA VAL A 209 12.78 -10.57 -17.09
C VAL A 209 13.54 -9.69 -18.06
N GLU A 210 13.37 -8.38 -17.93
CA GLU A 210 14.10 -7.38 -18.72
C GLU A 210 15.40 -6.99 -18.00
N GLU A 211 16.54 -7.39 -18.52
CA GLU A 211 17.85 -7.16 -17.90
C GLU A 211 18.18 -5.66 -17.67
N ASN A 212 17.65 -4.76 -18.51
CA ASN A 212 17.81 -3.32 -18.38
C ASN A 212 16.94 -2.69 -17.28
N LYS A 213 15.91 -3.43 -16.78
CA LYS A 213 14.99 -2.99 -15.74
C LYS A 213 15.16 -3.79 -14.44
N LYS A 214 16.39 -4.03 -14.01
CA LYS A 214 16.77 -4.93 -12.91
C LYS A 214 15.99 -4.76 -11.61
N ASN A 215 15.56 -3.55 -11.30
CA ASN A 215 14.87 -3.22 -10.04
C ASN A 215 13.38 -2.94 -10.19
N SER A 216 12.86 -2.87 -11.41
CA SER A 216 11.47 -2.47 -11.68
C SER A 216 10.82 -3.24 -12.85
N GLY A 217 11.53 -4.17 -13.47
CA GLY A 217 11.00 -4.98 -14.57
C GLY A 217 9.95 -5.99 -14.13
N ASP A 218 9.23 -6.53 -15.10
CA ASP A 218 8.34 -7.64 -14.87
C ASP A 218 9.12 -8.88 -14.40
N ILE A 219 8.44 -9.75 -13.68
CA ILE A 219 9.05 -10.87 -12.98
C ILE A 219 8.49 -12.21 -13.50
N PHE A 220 9.33 -13.22 -13.49
CA PHE A 220 8.94 -14.60 -13.73
C PHE A 220 9.20 -15.40 -12.44
N LEU A 221 8.15 -16.00 -11.87
CA LEU A 221 8.27 -16.85 -10.69
C LEU A 221 8.04 -18.30 -11.09
N PRO A 222 9.07 -19.16 -11.11
CA PRO A 222 8.92 -20.57 -11.40
C PRO A 222 7.91 -21.23 -10.46
N LEU A 223 7.00 -22.06 -11.00
CA LEU A 223 5.93 -22.67 -10.20
C LEU A 223 6.47 -23.56 -9.07
N ASN A 224 7.58 -24.28 -9.30
CA ASN A 224 8.22 -25.08 -8.26
C ASN A 224 8.75 -24.23 -7.10
N GLU A 225 9.23 -23.03 -7.37
CA GLU A 225 9.66 -22.07 -6.35
C GLU A 225 8.47 -21.51 -5.57
N LEU A 226 7.40 -21.16 -6.27
CA LEU A 226 6.14 -20.76 -5.65
C LEU A 226 5.61 -21.86 -4.72
N ILE A 227 5.53 -23.10 -5.20
CA ILE A 227 5.06 -24.27 -4.42
C ILE A 227 5.90 -24.46 -3.15
N LYS A 228 7.23 -24.43 -3.28
CA LYS A 228 8.15 -24.56 -2.14
C LYS A 228 7.90 -23.49 -1.07
N ASN A 229 7.74 -22.25 -1.47
CA ASN A 229 7.55 -21.12 -0.57
C ASN A 229 6.16 -21.13 0.09
N ILE A 230 5.11 -21.46 -0.67
CA ILE A 230 3.74 -21.50 -0.14
C ILE A 230 3.52 -22.66 0.83
N LYS A 231 4.04 -23.85 0.54
CA LYS A 231 3.89 -25.03 1.44
C LYS A 231 4.34 -24.76 2.87
N ASN A 232 5.31 -23.90 3.07
CA ASN A 232 5.79 -23.52 4.40
C ASN A 232 4.85 -22.49 5.09
N PHE A 233 3.90 -21.92 4.36
CA PHE A 233 3.02 -20.86 4.83
C PHE A 233 1.54 -21.26 4.93
N ILE A 234 1.10 -22.30 4.22
CA ILE A 234 -0.26 -22.86 4.30
C ILE A 234 -0.29 -23.95 5.37
#